data_e81069667f786a3e350084682ae7a348
#
_entry.id   e81069667f786a3e350084682ae7a348
#
_cell.length_a   1.000
_cell.length_b   1.000
_cell.length_c   1.000
_cell.angle_alpha   90.00
_cell.angle_beta   90.00
_cell.angle_gamma   90.00
#
_symmetry.space_group_name_H-M   'P 1'
#
loop_
_entity.id
_entity.type
_entity.pdbx_description
1 polymer ?
#
loop_
_entity_poly.entity_id
_entity_poly.type
_entity_poly.pdbx_seq_one_letter_code
_entity_poly.pdbx_strand_id
1 'polypeptide(L)'
;LGQVRELVAKSDAQVAVKITFWDAGSPGYRWIELVNKRLLANQTIPNAHRVYTYLTMAIYDATVAAWESKYFYNRPRPSEVDATLPTALPTPRSPAYPSEHAAAAGAAATVLAYFFPDEASSLQAMAEEAAQSRVLAGVQFPSDSSAGLQLGRRVGEQVIAKAKADGSDAVWTGTVPTGPCKWVGEKPANVTMPNWKPILLEAADEFRPPPPPDCKSAAVRAETDAVKQFDRKFPNNYKAFYWQSPSGLYTDWYDYASRWMFEDKTDSNPPRAARAYALLAAVHYDAFIASNDGKYAYWYLRPNMLDPSITPLFAVPAHPSYPSNHSTLSTARSEVLAYLFPNHAEFIRTVGKEAGDSRIWAGIHYEMDNRAGVALGKSVAGKFIERAKKDGAE
;
A
#
# COMPACT_ATOMS: atom_id res chain seq x y z
N LEU A 1 1.73 37.42 -10.96
CA LEU A 1 0.46 37.36 -11.67
C LEU A 1 0.67 37.44 -13.19
N GLY A 2 1.49 38.40 -13.72
CA GLY A 2 1.79 38.52 -15.14
C GLY A 2 2.27 37.21 -15.79
N GLN A 3 3.19 36.50 -15.16
CA GLN A 3 3.69 35.21 -15.63
C GLN A 3 2.59 34.15 -15.69
N VAL A 4 1.66 34.13 -14.73
CA VAL A 4 0.52 33.19 -14.74
C VAL A 4 -0.38 33.49 -15.92
N ARG A 5 -0.71 34.77 -16.16
CA ARG A 5 -1.51 35.21 -17.37
C ARG A 5 -0.87 34.76 -18.67
N GLU A 6 0.43 35.00 -18.82
CA GLU A 6 1.17 34.62 -20.03
C GLU A 6 1.12 33.10 -20.27
N LEU A 7 1.32 32.30 -19.21
CA LEU A 7 1.30 30.85 -19.30
C LEU A 7 -0.09 30.29 -19.61
N VAL A 8 -1.12 30.81 -18.94
CA VAL A 8 -2.53 30.41 -19.21
C VAL A 8 -2.94 30.78 -20.65
N ALA A 9 -2.54 31.96 -21.14
CA ALA A 9 -2.85 32.39 -22.51
C ALA A 9 -2.18 31.55 -23.61
N LYS A 10 -1.08 30.87 -23.28
CA LYS A 10 -0.36 29.93 -24.19
C LYS A 10 -0.86 28.47 -24.08
N SER A 11 -1.89 28.21 -23.28
CA SER A 11 -2.42 26.86 -23.10
C SER A 11 -3.13 26.38 -24.39
N ASP A 12 -2.72 25.19 -24.82
CA ASP A 12 -3.28 24.49 -25.99
C ASP A 12 -3.95 23.15 -25.54
N ALA A 13 -4.39 22.37 -26.50
CA ALA A 13 -5.04 21.08 -26.25
C ALA A 13 -4.10 20.10 -25.54
N GLN A 14 -2.80 20.13 -25.80
CA GLN A 14 -1.83 19.23 -25.11
C GLN A 14 -1.65 19.64 -23.65
N VAL A 15 -1.61 20.94 -23.36
CA VAL A 15 -1.60 21.46 -21.99
C VAL A 15 -2.88 21.07 -21.25
N ALA A 16 -4.05 21.16 -21.88
CA ALA A 16 -5.32 20.75 -21.29
C ALA A 16 -5.32 19.25 -20.90
N VAL A 17 -4.75 18.39 -21.75
CA VAL A 17 -4.59 16.96 -21.43
C VAL A 17 -3.72 16.75 -20.18
N LYS A 18 -2.60 17.46 -20.06
CA LYS A 18 -1.71 17.39 -18.90
C LYS A 18 -2.40 17.89 -17.62
N ILE A 19 -3.11 19.01 -17.70
CA ILE A 19 -3.89 19.55 -16.59
C ILE A 19 -4.91 18.51 -16.11
N THR A 20 -5.71 17.95 -17.01
CA THR A 20 -6.73 16.94 -16.70
C THR A 20 -6.10 15.65 -16.12
N PHE A 21 -4.96 15.22 -16.68
CA PHE A 21 -4.25 14.05 -16.17
C PHE A 21 -3.85 14.21 -14.69
N TRP A 22 -3.20 15.35 -14.36
CA TRP A 22 -2.71 15.60 -13.01
C TRP A 22 -3.79 16.08 -12.04
N ASP A 23 -4.96 16.48 -12.52
CA ASP A 23 -6.11 16.87 -11.71
C ASP A 23 -6.99 15.67 -11.29
N ALA A 24 -6.81 14.53 -11.91
CA ALA A 24 -7.61 13.36 -11.63
C ALA A 24 -7.32 12.83 -10.22
N GLY A 25 -8.33 12.85 -9.36
CA GLY A 25 -8.26 12.38 -7.99
C GLY A 25 -7.42 13.27 -7.06
N SER A 26 -7.03 12.70 -5.93
CA SER A 26 -6.12 13.39 -5.01
C SER A 26 -4.71 13.51 -5.58
N PRO A 27 -3.86 14.43 -5.06
CA PRO A 27 -2.49 14.63 -5.55
C PRO A 27 -1.61 13.36 -5.59
N GLY A 28 -1.91 12.37 -4.75
CA GLY A 28 -1.18 11.09 -4.71
C GLY A 28 -1.67 10.04 -5.70
N TYR A 29 -2.88 10.19 -6.26
CA TYR A 29 -3.55 9.16 -7.05
C TYR A 29 -2.72 8.65 -8.24
N ARG A 30 -2.21 9.56 -9.08
CA ARG A 30 -1.42 9.18 -10.27
C ARG A 30 -0.11 8.47 -9.95
N TRP A 31 0.46 8.73 -8.80
CA TRP A 31 1.69 8.09 -8.34
C TRP A 31 1.45 6.65 -7.88
N ILE A 32 0.31 6.40 -7.23
CA ILE A 32 -0.14 5.06 -6.86
C ILE A 32 -0.52 4.27 -8.12
N GLU A 33 -1.27 4.88 -9.04
CA GLU A 33 -1.61 4.30 -10.33
C GLU A 33 -0.37 3.91 -11.15
N LEU A 34 0.70 4.70 -11.08
CA LEU A 34 1.98 4.37 -11.73
C LEU A 34 2.56 3.06 -11.19
N VAL A 35 2.53 2.85 -9.88
CA VAL A 35 3.00 1.60 -9.25
C VAL A 35 2.07 0.44 -9.61
N ASN A 36 0.75 0.64 -9.58
CA ASN A 36 -0.23 -0.36 -10.01
C ASN A 36 0.03 -0.83 -11.45
N LYS A 37 0.23 0.11 -12.38
CA LYS A 37 0.51 -0.20 -13.80
C LYS A 37 1.79 -1.04 -13.97
N ARG A 38 2.84 -0.76 -13.19
CA ARG A 38 4.08 -1.53 -13.22
C ARG A 38 3.86 -2.97 -12.78
N LEU A 39 3.13 -3.19 -11.70
CA LEU A 39 2.80 -4.54 -11.22
C LEU A 39 1.98 -5.31 -12.24
N LEU A 40 0.96 -4.68 -12.83
CA LEU A 40 0.10 -5.32 -13.83
C LEU A 40 0.84 -5.63 -15.13
N ALA A 41 1.87 -4.85 -15.47
CA ALA A 41 2.76 -5.12 -16.59
C ALA A 41 3.86 -6.16 -16.29
N ASN A 42 3.80 -6.83 -15.13
CA ASN A 42 4.80 -7.78 -14.66
C ASN A 42 6.24 -7.21 -14.61
N GLN A 43 6.36 -5.89 -14.42
CA GLN A 43 7.66 -5.27 -14.22
C GLN A 43 8.21 -5.63 -12.83
N THR A 44 9.50 -5.80 -12.73
CA THR A 44 10.15 -6.07 -11.44
C THR A 44 10.00 -4.87 -10.52
N ILE A 45 9.32 -5.07 -9.39
CA ILE A 45 9.22 -4.07 -8.33
C ILE A 45 9.92 -4.62 -7.09
N PRO A 46 10.99 -3.96 -6.63
CA PRO A 46 11.71 -4.42 -5.46
C PRO A 46 10.83 -4.28 -4.21
N ASN A 47 10.37 -5.42 -3.65
CA ASN A 47 9.54 -5.44 -2.46
C ASN A 47 8.34 -4.48 -2.54
N ALA A 48 7.35 -4.81 -3.37
CA ALA A 48 6.20 -3.95 -3.67
C ALA A 48 5.53 -3.34 -2.42
N HIS A 49 5.40 -4.10 -1.33
CA HIS A 49 4.89 -3.60 -0.05
C HIS A 49 5.72 -2.44 0.52
N ARG A 50 7.07 -2.45 0.37
CA ARG A 50 7.91 -1.31 0.78
C ARG A 50 7.69 -0.11 -0.12
N VAL A 51 7.61 -0.31 -1.43
CA VAL A 51 7.39 0.78 -2.39
C VAL A 51 6.10 1.51 -2.07
N TYR A 52 4.98 0.78 -1.91
CA TYR A 52 3.70 1.41 -1.55
C TYR A 52 3.77 2.13 -0.20
N THR A 53 4.36 1.52 0.80
CA THR A 53 4.41 2.09 2.15
C THR A 53 5.18 3.40 2.18
N TYR A 54 6.41 3.41 1.68
CA TYR A 54 7.22 4.63 1.72
C TYR A 54 6.74 5.70 0.75
N LEU A 55 6.18 5.31 -0.42
CA LEU A 55 5.54 6.24 -1.34
C LEU A 55 4.35 6.96 -0.68
N THR A 56 3.42 6.20 -0.12
CA THR A 56 2.19 6.78 0.45
C THR A 56 2.44 7.55 1.73
N MET A 57 3.39 7.13 2.56
CA MET A 57 3.86 7.88 3.73
C MET A 57 4.46 9.22 3.32
N ALA A 58 5.34 9.24 2.32
CA ALA A 58 5.95 10.48 1.85
C ALA A 58 4.91 11.46 1.26
N ILE A 59 3.97 10.95 0.49
CA ILE A 59 2.85 11.75 -0.04
C ILE A 59 2.00 12.31 1.10
N TYR A 60 1.66 11.50 2.10
CA TYR A 60 0.87 11.93 3.25
C TYR A 60 1.59 12.99 4.07
N ASP A 61 2.83 12.74 4.49
CA ASP A 61 3.63 13.67 5.28
C ASP A 61 3.85 15.00 4.53
N ALA A 62 4.15 14.95 3.22
CA ALA A 62 4.31 16.15 2.40
C ALA A 62 2.99 16.93 2.24
N THR A 63 1.86 16.23 2.12
CA THR A 63 0.54 16.83 2.02
C THR A 63 0.15 17.52 3.32
N VAL A 64 0.37 16.88 4.47
CA VAL A 64 0.10 17.47 5.80
C VAL A 64 0.96 18.72 6.02
N ALA A 65 2.27 18.65 5.73
CA ALA A 65 3.18 19.78 5.86
C ALA A 65 2.80 20.95 4.92
N ALA A 66 2.35 20.63 3.69
CA ALA A 66 1.83 21.65 2.79
C ALA A 66 0.55 22.28 3.31
N TRP A 67 -0.35 21.49 3.91
CA TRP A 67 -1.62 21.96 4.46
C TRP A 67 -1.43 22.88 5.65
N GLU A 68 -0.55 22.53 6.60
CA GLU A 68 -0.17 23.38 7.72
C GLU A 68 0.36 24.74 7.22
N SER A 69 1.32 24.70 6.29
CA SER A 69 1.90 25.90 5.70
C SER A 69 0.88 26.77 4.95
N LYS A 70 -0.08 26.15 4.25
CA LYS A 70 -1.16 26.87 3.57
C LYS A 70 -1.95 27.76 4.52
N TYR A 71 -2.39 27.23 5.63
CA TYR A 71 -3.19 27.98 6.60
C TYR A 71 -2.35 28.92 7.47
N PHE A 72 -1.07 28.65 7.64
CA PHE A 72 -0.14 29.59 8.28
C PHE A 72 0.07 30.87 7.45
N TYR A 73 0.37 30.71 6.14
CA TYR A 73 0.63 31.86 5.26
C TYR A 73 -0.65 32.48 4.67
N ASN A 74 -1.71 31.72 4.55
CA ASN A 74 -3.03 32.13 4.07
C ASN A 74 -2.99 32.95 2.76
N ARG A 75 -2.13 32.53 1.79
CA ARG A 75 -1.92 33.25 0.55
C ARG A 75 -3.10 33.07 -0.40
N PRO A 76 -3.67 34.16 -0.97
CA PRO A 76 -4.73 34.07 -1.97
C PRO A 76 -4.22 33.41 -3.26
N ARG A 77 -5.13 32.77 -4.00
CA ARG A 77 -4.84 32.17 -5.29
C ARG A 77 -4.80 33.23 -6.41
N PRO A 78 -4.17 32.95 -7.57
CA PRO A 78 -4.10 33.90 -8.68
C PRO A 78 -5.46 34.49 -9.08
N SER A 79 -6.51 33.67 -9.19
CA SER A 79 -7.88 34.10 -9.52
C SER A 79 -8.58 34.89 -8.43
N GLU A 80 -8.15 34.76 -7.17
CA GLU A 80 -8.66 35.58 -6.06
C GLU A 80 -7.99 36.96 -6.03
N VAL A 81 -6.76 37.06 -6.53
CA VAL A 81 -6.05 38.33 -6.70
C VAL A 81 -6.53 39.06 -7.97
N ASP A 82 -6.93 38.33 -9.00
CA ASP A 82 -7.37 38.86 -10.27
C ASP A 82 -8.53 38.04 -10.83
N ALA A 83 -9.74 38.48 -10.55
CA ALA A 83 -10.98 37.83 -10.99
C ALA A 83 -11.15 37.72 -12.53
N THR A 84 -10.31 38.44 -13.32
CA THR A 84 -10.31 38.35 -14.78
C THR A 84 -9.37 37.29 -15.33
N LEU A 85 -8.60 36.62 -14.46
CA LEU A 85 -7.71 35.53 -14.87
C LEU A 85 -8.54 34.29 -15.19
N PRO A 86 -8.49 33.77 -16.43
CA PRO A 86 -9.16 32.51 -16.75
C PRO A 86 -8.47 31.35 -16.03
N THR A 87 -9.26 30.41 -15.52
CA THR A 87 -8.76 29.17 -14.92
C THR A 87 -9.27 27.96 -15.66
N ALA A 88 -8.41 26.99 -15.94
CA ALA A 88 -8.79 25.74 -16.60
C ALA A 88 -9.45 24.74 -15.64
N LEU A 89 -9.40 25.02 -14.34
CA LEU A 89 -9.96 24.21 -13.26
C LEU A 89 -10.74 25.10 -12.29
N PRO A 90 -11.71 24.56 -11.56
CA PRO A 90 -12.31 25.26 -10.43
C PRO A 90 -11.21 25.67 -9.42
N THR A 91 -11.25 26.92 -8.96
CA THR A 91 -10.30 27.41 -7.96
C THR A 91 -10.49 26.63 -6.65
N PRO A 92 -9.47 25.91 -6.17
CA PRO A 92 -9.58 25.21 -4.91
C PRO A 92 -9.82 26.18 -3.73
N ARG A 93 -10.61 25.74 -2.74
CA ARG A 93 -10.97 26.57 -1.58
C ARG A 93 -9.86 26.73 -0.54
N SER A 94 -8.75 25.99 -0.66
CA SER A 94 -7.59 26.13 0.23
C SER A 94 -6.63 27.22 -0.27
N PRO A 95 -5.84 27.85 0.63
CA PRO A 95 -4.83 28.86 0.24
C PRO A 95 -3.82 28.33 -0.80
N ALA A 96 -3.17 29.26 -1.53
CA ALA A 96 -2.32 28.91 -2.64
C ALA A 96 -0.99 28.26 -2.21
N TYR A 97 -0.31 28.78 -1.22
CA TYR A 97 1.09 28.50 -0.90
C TYR A 97 1.27 27.58 0.31
N PRO A 98 2.13 26.54 0.18
CA PRO A 98 2.71 25.98 -1.04
C PRO A 98 1.70 25.09 -1.81
N SER A 99 2.01 24.72 -3.05
CA SER A 99 1.16 23.82 -3.83
C SER A 99 1.22 22.39 -3.26
N GLU A 100 0.07 21.85 -2.87
CA GLU A 100 -0.06 20.48 -2.37
C GLU A 100 0.22 19.43 -3.46
N HIS A 101 -0.19 19.69 -4.70
CA HIS A 101 0.11 18.81 -5.84
C HIS A 101 1.61 18.72 -6.08
N ALA A 102 2.31 19.87 -6.03
CA ALA A 102 3.76 19.90 -6.16
C ALA A 102 4.47 19.21 -4.99
N ALA A 103 3.95 19.37 -3.76
CA ALA A 103 4.51 18.70 -2.58
C ALA A 103 4.37 17.18 -2.66
N ALA A 104 3.18 16.69 -2.98
CA ALA A 104 2.94 15.26 -3.20
C ALA A 104 3.81 14.72 -4.34
N ALA A 105 3.92 15.43 -5.47
CA ALA A 105 4.71 15.03 -6.62
C ALA A 105 6.22 14.99 -6.30
N GLY A 106 6.74 16.03 -5.63
CA GLY A 106 8.14 16.06 -5.19
C GLY A 106 8.50 14.90 -4.25
N ALA A 107 7.62 14.60 -3.29
CA ALA A 107 7.80 13.46 -2.37
C ALA A 107 7.74 12.12 -3.11
N ALA A 108 6.73 11.93 -3.94
CA ALA A 108 6.54 10.71 -4.71
C ALA A 108 7.71 10.41 -5.65
N ALA A 109 8.11 11.38 -6.45
CA ALA A 109 9.23 11.21 -7.38
C ALA A 109 10.54 10.92 -6.66
N THR A 110 10.80 11.57 -5.51
CA THR A 110 12.01 11.34 -4.71
C THR A 110 12.06 9.91 -4.16
N VAL A 111 10.95 9.43 -3.58
CA VAL A 111 10.88 8.06 -3.05
C VAL A 111 10.93 7.02 -4.17
N LEU A 112 10.19 7.23 -5.27
CA LEU A 112 10.22 6.30 -6.40
C LEU A 112 11.61 6.25 -7.05
N ALA A 113 12.32 7.38 -7.19
CA ALA A 113 13.70 7.40 -7.70
C ALA A 113 14.68 6.60 -6.83
N TYR A 114 14.43 6.49 -5.51
CA TYR A 114 15.22 5.62 -4.64
C TYR A 114 14.98 4.14 -4.95
N PHE A 115 13.73 3.74 -5.23
CA PHE A 115 13.41 2.35 -5.57
C PHE A 115 13.69 2.00 -7.03
N PHE A 116 13.67 2.97 -7.92
CA PHE A 116 13.87 2.84 -9.36
C PHE A 116 14.94 3.86 -9.85
N PRO A 117 16.21 3.67 -9.50
CA PRO A 117 17.25 4.66 -9.76
C PRO A 117 17.48 4.95 -11.24
N ASP A 118 17.30 3.94 -12.11
CA ASP A 118 17.43 4.09 -13.56
C ASP A 118 16.37 5.01 -14.18
N GLU A 119 15.27 5.27 -13.45
CA GLU A 119 14.17 6.12 -13.88
C GLU A 119 14.13 7.47 -13.17
N ALA A 120 15.14 7.78 -12.36
CA ALA A 120 15.16 8.98 -11.51
C ALA A 120 14.88 10.27 -12.31
N SER A 121 15.50 10.43 -13.48
CA SER A 121 15.29 11.61 -14.32
C SER A 121 13.85 11.74 -14.85
N SER A 122 13.25 10.66 -15.30
CA SER A 122 11.87 10.65 -15.79
C SER A 122 10.86 10.90 -14.67
N LEU A 123 11.08 10.35 -13.49
CA LEU A 123 10.25 10.58 -12.32
C LEU A 123 10.32 12.03 -11.84
N GLN A 124 11.50 12.65 -11.86
CA GLN A 124 11.65 14.08 -11.56
C GLN A 124 10.95 14.96 -12.60
N ALA A 125 11.07 14.64 -13.89
CA ALA A 125 10.36 15.36 -14.95
C ALA A 125 8.83 15.26 -14.80
N MET A 126 8.31 14.09 -14.40
CA MET A 126 6.89 13.92 -14.08
C MET A 126 6.45 14.81 -12.90
N ALA A 127 7.28 14.94 -11.86
CA ALA A 127 6.96 15.81 -10.72
C ALA A 127 6.93 17.28 -11.12
N GLU A 128 7.84 17.71 -11.99
CA GLU A 128 7.86 19.06 -12.53
C GLU A 128 6.66 19.34 -13.42
N GLU A 129 6.25 18.37 -14.25
CA GLU A 129 5.03 18.45 -15.06
C GLU A 129 3.77 18.55 -14.18
N ALA A 130 3.68 17.75 -13.12
CA ALA A 130 2.57 17.82 -12.17
C ALA A 130 2.47 19.18 -11.49
N ALA A 131 3.60 19.73 -11.04
CA ALA A 131 3.67 21.06 -10.43
C ALA A 131 3.33 22.17 -11.42
N GLN A 132 3.87 22.11 -12.65
CA GLN A 132 3.63 23.08 -13.70
C GLN A 132 2.16 23.07 -14.16
N SER A 133 1.50 21.92 -14.18
CA SER A 133 0.09 21.79 -14.56
C SER A 133 -0.82 22.70 -13.71
N ARG A 134 -0.49 22.95 -12.45
CA ARG A 134 -1.27 23.82 -11.55
C ARG A 134 -1.11 25.30 -11.89
N VAL A 135 0.09 25.71 -12.36
CA VAL A 135 0.35 27.06 -12.83
C VAL A 135 -0.36 27.31 -14.17
N LEU A 136 -0.25 26.34 -15.08
CA LEU A 136 -0.93 26.37 -16.40
C LEU A 136 -2.46 26.38 -16.27
N ALA A 137 -2.99 25.73 -15.22
CA ALA A 137 -4.41 25.80 -14.90
C ALA A 137 -4.87 27.13 -14.30
N GLY A 138 -3.95 28.06 -13.99
CA GLY A 138 -4.27 29.36 -13.39
C GLY A 138 -4.59 29.32 -11.90
N VAL A 139 -4.39 28.18 -11.22
CA VAL A 139 -4.80 28.00 -9.80
C VAL A 139 -3.64 28.14 -8.82
N GLN A 140 -2.39 28.24 -9.28
CA GLN A 140 -1.18 28.40 -8.47
C GLN A 140 -0.22 29.41 -9.08
N PHE A 141 0.57 30.08 -8.24
CA PHE A 141 1.72 30.85 -8.72
C PHE A 141 2.94 29.93 -8.93
N PRO A 142 3.90 30.28 -9.80
CA PRO A 142 5.15 29.54 -9.97
C PRO A 142 5.89 29.32 -8.66
N SER A 143 5.87 30.32 -7.75
CA SER A 143 6.50 30.22 -6.42
C SER A 143 5.82 29.18 -5.52
N ASP A 144 4.51 28.98 -5.63
CA ASP A 144 3.79 27.97 -4.85
C ASP A 144 4.21 26.57 -5.29
N SER A 145 4.32 26.35 -6.61
CA SER A 145 4.75 25.09 -7.21
C SER A 145 6.21 24.78 -6.89
N SER A 146 7.10 25.76 -6.99
CA SER A 146 8.52 25.60 -6.62
C SER A 146 8.69 25.26 -5.14
N ALA A 147 8.00 25.99 -4.25
CA ALA A 147 8.05 25.71 -2.81
C ALA A 147 7.46 24.34 -2.46
N GLY A 148 6.36 23.95 -3.12
CA GLY A 148 5.77 22.61 -2.96
C GLY A 148 6.72 21.50 -3.36
N LEU A 149 7.34 21.56 -4.55
CA LEU A 149 8.36 20.60 -5.00
C LEU A 149 9.51 20.46 -4.01
N GLN A 150 10.05 21.59 -3.52
CA GLN A 150 11.14 21.58 -2.55
C GLN A 150 10.73 20.96 -1.21
N LEU A 151 9.52 21.28 -0.73
CA LEU A 151 8.97 20.68 0.49
C LEU A 151 8.85 19.16 0.32
N GLY A 152 8.23 18.72 -0.79
CA GLY A 152 8.04 17.30 -1.08
C GLY A 152 9.35 16.54 -1.19
N ARG A 153 10.36 17.08 -1.87
CA ARG A 153 11.69 16.47 -1.98
C ARG A 153 12.34 16.28 -0.61
N ARG A 154 12.30 17.29 0.27
CA ARG A 154 12.84 17.17 1.64
C ARG A 154 12.10 16.10 2.47
N VAL A 155 10.79 16.05 2.38
CA VAL A 155 10.00 14.99 3.06
C VAL A 155 10.35 13.61 2.48
N GLY A 156 10.45 13.48 1.16
CA GLY A 156 10.88 12.25 0.49
C GLY A 156 12.24 11.76 0.96
N GLU A 157 13.23 12.66 1.11
CA GLU A 157 14.56 12.34 1.63
C GLU A 157 14.52 11.81 3.08
N GLN A 158 13.67 12.39 3.93
CA GLN A 158 13.47 11.90 5.30
C GLN A 158 12.83 10.51 5.33
N VAL A 159 11.87 10.26 4.45
CA VAL A 159 11.23 8.95 4.33
C VAL A 159 12.20 7.90 3.77
N ILE A 160 13.06 8.27 2.81
CA ILE A 160 14.13 7.40 2.33
C ILE A 160 15.13 7.04 3.45
N ALA A 161 15.44 7.98 4.34
CA ALA A 161 16.30 7.68 5.49
C ALA A 161 15.68 6.59 6.40
N LYS A 162 14.35 6.63 6.61
CA LYS A 162 13.62 5.55 7.31
C LYS A 162 13.69 4.23 6.54
N ALA A 163 13.48 4.27 5.21
CA ALA A 163 13.52 3.08 4.36
C ALA A 163 14.90 2.41 4.34
N LYS A 164 15.99 3.19 4.41
CA LYS A 164 17.35 2.68 4.52
C LYS A 164 17.67 2.07 5.88
N ALA A 165 16.93 2.47 6.91
CA ALA A 165 17.16 2.03 8.29
C ALA A 165 16.11 0.97 8.73
N ASP A 166 15.31 0.42 7.83
CA ASP A 166 14.24 -0.52 8.16
C ASP A 166 14.72 -1.98 8.33
N GLY A 167 15.98 -2.27 8.02
CA GLY A 167 16.57 -3.61 8.15
C GLY A 167 16.26 -4.55 6.99
N SER A 168 15.69 -4.05 5.89
CA SER A 168 15.34 -4.88 4.72
C SER A 168 16.54 -5.35 3.89
N ASP A 169 17.71 -4.78 4.12
CA ASP A 169 18.98 -5.14 3.51
C ASP A 169 19.70 -6.31 4.23
N ALA A 170 19.12 -6.79 5.35
CA ALA A 170 19.69 -7.90 6.11
C ALA A 170 19.79 -9.17 5.27
N VAL A 171 20.96 -9.80 5.31
CA VAL A 171 21.23 -11.10 4.67
C VAL A 171 21.04 -12.21 5.69
N TRP A 172 20.25 -13.22 5.33
CA TRP A 172 20.10 -14.39 6.18
C TRP A 172 21.27 -15.35 6.05
N THR A 173 21.91 -15.68 7.18
CA THR A 173 23.04 -16.59 7.28
C THR A 173 22.73 -17.84 8.10
N GLY A 174 21.45 -18.03 8.49
CA GLY A 174 21.01 -19.14 9.32
C GLY A 174 20.87 -20.44 8.52
N THR A 175 20.40 -21.47 9.21
CA THR A 175 20.07 -22.78 8.63
C THR A 175 18.60 -23.09 8.81
N VAL A 176 18.00 -23.77 7.85
CA VAL A 176 16.60 -24.23 7.97
C VAL A 176 16.55 -25.29 9.07
N PRO A 177 15.72 -25.12 10.11
CA PRO A 177 15.61 -26.09 11.19
C PRO A 177 15.01 -27.41 10.68
N THR A 178 15.56 -28.52 11.14
CA THR A 178 15.08 -29.86 10.83
C THR A 178 14.27 -30.43 11.99
N GLY A 179 13.48 -31.43 11.72
CA GLY A 179 12.71 -32.17 12.74
C GLY A 179 11.25 -32.38 12.37
N PRO A 180 10.49 -33.04 13.26
CA PRO A 180 9.07 -33.27 13.01
C PRO A 180 8.31 -31.94 12.91
N CYS A 181 7.30 -31.91 12.06
CA CYS A 181 6.44 -30.73 11.83
C CYS A 181 7.16 -29.48 11.26
N LYS A 182 8.43 -29.58 10.87
CA LYS A 182 9.17 -28.46 10.30
C LYS A 182 9.01 -28.38 8.79
N TRP A 183 8.94 -27.14 8.30
CA TRP A 183 8.98 -26.85 6.88
C TRP A 183 10.31 -27.32 6.26
N VAL A 184 10.23 -27.88 5.07
CA VAL A 184 11.39 -28.39 4.32
C VAL A 184 11.61 -27.55 3.07
N GLY A 185 12.81 -27.03 2.90
CA GLY A 185 13.24 -26.24 1.74
C GLY A 185 14.63 -25.67 1.95
N GLU A 186 15.23 -25.13 0.89
CA GLU A 186 16.62 -24.66 0.92
C GLU A 186 16.75 -23.12 1.00
N LYS A 187 15.82 -22.40 0.38
CA LYS A 187 15.86 -20.93 0.24
C LYS A 187 14.56 -20.32 0.77
N PRO A 188 14.44 -20.13 2.09
CA PRO A 188 13.22 -19.57 2.66
C PRO A 188 13.03 -18.12 2.24
N ALA A 189 11.87 -17.82 1.62
CA ALA A 189 11.52 -16.50 1.17
C ALA A 189 11.13 -15.59 2.35
N ASN A 190 11.58 -14.34 2.34
CA ASN A 190 11.25 -13.32 3.36
C ASN A 190 11.73 -13.67 4.79
N VAL A 191 12.72 -14.53 4.93
CA VAL A 191 13.21 -15.03 6.24
C VAL A 191 13.80 -13.92 7.14
N THR A 192 14.28 -12.83 6.56
CA THR A 192 14.80 -11.67 7.30
C THR A 192 13.73 -10.68 7.71
N MET A 193 12.52 -10.81 7.18
CA MET A 193 11.43 -9.86 7.41
C MET A 193 11.03 -9.68 8.88
N PRO A 194 11.10 -10.69 9.77
CA PRO A 194 10.89 -10.50 11.20
C PRO A 194 11.84 -9.48 11.86
N ASN A 195 12.97 -9.19 11.22
CA ASN A 195 13.95 -8.21 11.72
C ASN A 195 13.72 -6.81 11.16
N TRP A 196 12.77 -6.62 10.25
CA TRP A 196 12.46 -5.30 9.70
C TRP A 196 11.74 -4.46 10.75
N LYS A 197 11.93 -3.15 10.67
CA LYS A 197 11.26 -2.21 11.57
C LYS A 197 9.83 -1.97 11.10
N PRO A 198 8.83 -2.29 11.90
CA PRO A 198 7.45 -1.94 11.59
C PRO A 198 7.23 -0.43 11.59
N ILE A 199 6.11 0.00 10.99
CA ILE A 199 5.70 1.41 10.97
C ILE A 199 5.01 1.80 12.29
N LEU A 200 4.13 0.96 12.80
CA LEU A 200 3.33 1.23 14.01
C LEU A 200 3.44 0.17 15.08
N LEU A 201 3.68 -1.09 14.73
CA LEU A 201 3.94 -2.13 15.72
C LEU A 201 5.22 -1.83 16.49
N GLU A 202 5.31 -2.23 17.75
CA GLU A 202 6.53 -2.07 18.56
C GLU A 202 7.59 -3.07 18.15
N ALA A 203 7.17 -4.29 17.78
CA ALA A 203 8.02 -5.36 17.30
C ALA A 203 7.23 -6.30 16.37
N ALA A 204 7.94 -7.13 15.60
CA ALA A 204 7.34 -8.11 14.71
C ALA A 204 6.47 -9.14 15.45
N ASP A 205 6.81 -9.45 16.67
CA ASP A 205 6.17 -10.48 17.53
C ASP A 205 5.10 -9.93 18.48
N GLU A 206 4.76 -8.65 18.37
CA GLU A 206 3.79 -7.99 19.29
C GLU A 206 2.45 -8.76 19.36
N PHE A 207 1.99 -9.30 18.25
CA PHE A 207 0.75 -10.08 18.16
C PHE A 207 0.98 -11.50 17.65
N ARG A 208 2.19 -12.06 17.86
CA ARG A 208 2.49 -13.41 17.39
C ARG A 208 1.42 -14.41 17.88
N PRO A 209 0.78 -15.15 16.95
CA PRO A 209 -0.20 -16.15 17.34
C PRO A 209 0.44 -17.26 18.17
N PRO A 210 -0.35 -17.97 19.02
CA PRO A 210 0.15 -19.11 19.76
C PRO A 210 0.73 -20.20 18.84
N PRO A 211 1.60 -21.10 19.35
CA PRO A 211 2.16 -22.18 18.55
C PRO A 211 1.08 -23.02 17.86
N PRO A 212 1.31 -23.44 16.60
CA PRO A 212 0.42 -24.38 15.93
C PRO A 212 0.44 -25.74 16.66
N PRO A 213 -0.65 -26.53 16.56
CA PRO A 213 -0.71 -27.84 17.17
C PRO A 213 0.31 -28.81 16.57
N ASP A 214 0.65 -29.87 17.29
CA ASP A 214 1.52 -30.95 16.80
C ASP A 214 0.95 -31.52 15.47
N CYS A 215 1.79 -31.65 14.46
CA CYS A 215 1.37 -32.12 13.13
C CYS A 215 0.87 -33.57 13.12
N LYS A 216 1.20 -34.35 14.14
CA LYS A 216 0.70 -35.73 14.35
C LYS A 216 -0.63 -35.78 15.10
N SER A 217 -1.14 -34.64 15.56
CA SER A 217 -2.41 -34.59 16.30
C SER A 217 -3.59 -34.99 15.41
N ALA A 218 -4.65 -35.50 16.04
CA ALA A 218 -5.90 -35.83 15.34
C ALA A 218 -6.52 -34.60 14.64
N ALA A 219 -6.41 -33.43 15.28
CA ALA A 219 -6.92 -32.17 14.73
C ALA A 219 -6.22 -31.82 13.41
N VAL A 220 -4.89 -31.89 13.34
CA VAL A 220 -4.12 -31.57 12.12
C VAL A 220 -4.35 -32.62 11.03
N ARG A 221 -4.52 -33.89 11.40
CA ARG A 221 -4.90 -34.92 10.44
C ARG A 221 -6.26 -34.61 9.80
N ALA A 222 -7.27 -34.25 10.60
CA ALA A 222 -8.59 -33.89 10.09
C ALA A 222 -8.53 -32.67 9.14
N GLU A 223 -7.76 -31.63 9.48
CA GLU A 223 -7.56 -30.47 8.58
C GLU A 223 -6.80 -30.86 7.29
N THR A 224 -5.81 -31.76 7.38
CA THR A 224 -5.10 -32.30 6.22
C THR A 224 -6.04 -33.06 5.28
N ASP A 225 -6.89 -33.92 5.86
CA ASP A 225 -7.90 -34.67 5.10
C ASP A 225 -8.92 -33.70 4.44
N ALA A 226 -9.33 -32.65 5.14
CA ALA A 226 -10.21 -31.63 4.57
C ALA A 226 -9.57 -30.90 3.37
N VAL A 227 -8.28 -30.56 3.44
CA VAL A 227 -7.54 -29.96 2.31
C VAL A 227 -7.42 -30.93 1.14
N LYS A 228 -7.17 -32.22 1.42
CA LYS A 228 -7.07 -33.28 0.43
C LYS A 228 -8.38 -33.55 -0.28
N GLN A 229 -9.49 -33.58 0.47
CA GLN A 229 -10.84 -33.88 -0.03
C GLN A 229 -11.53 -32.66 -0.62
N PHE A 230 -10.95 -31.47 -0.52
CA PHE A 230 -11.56 -30.25 -1.04
C PHE A 230 -11.79 -30.37 -2.55
N ASP A 231 -13.05 -30.23 -2.96
CA ASP A 231 -13.46 -30.32 -4.36
C ASP A 231 -13.07 -29.04 -5.13
N ARG A 232 -11.93 -29.11 -5.84
CA ARG A 232 -11.33 -28.01 -6.61
C ARG A 232 -12.06 -27.79 -7.93
N LYS A 233 -13.27 -27.22 -7.87
CA LYS A 233 -14.05 -26.81 -9.06
C LYS A 233 -13.52 -25.52 -9.67
N PHE A 234 -13.88 -25.27 -10.93
CA PHE A 234 -13.44 -24.11 -11.69
C PHE A 234 -13.58 -22.76 -10.95
N PRO A 235 -14.72 -22.41 -10.30
CA PRO A 235 -14.84 -21.12 -9.62
C PRO A 235 -13.80 -20.92 -8.52
N ASN A 236 -13.55 -21.96 -7.70
CA ASN A 236 -12.57 -21.88 -6.62
C ASN A 236 -11.14 -21.83 -7.15
N ASN A 237 -10.86 -22.60 -8.20
CA ASN A 237 -9.54 -22.60 -8.85
C ASN A 237 -9.24 -21.24 -9.46
N TYR A 238 -10.21 -20.65 -10.20
CA TYR A 238 -10.08 -19.31 -10.77
C TYR A 238 -9.77 -18.28 -9.69
N LYS A 239 -10.53 -18.25 -8.60
CA LYS A 239 -10.32 -17.34 -7.47
C LYS A 239 -8.96 -17.58 -6.79
N ALA A 240 -8.50 -18.83 -6.67
CA ALA A 240 -7.20 -19.14 -6.11
C ALA A 240 -6.05 -18.56 -6.96
N PHE A 241 -6.14 -18.61 -8.28
CA PHE A 241 -5.18 -17.97 -9.19
C PHE A 241 -5.30 -16.44 -9.16
N TYR A 242 -6.53 -15.90 -9.14
CA TYR A 242 -6.76 -14.45 -9.02
C TYR A 242 -6.07 -13.87 -7.78
N TRP A 243 -6.26 -14.48 -6.60
CA TRP A 243 -5.63 -14.04 -5.36
C TRP A 243 -4.11 -14.27 -5.31
N GLN A 244 -3.55 -15.01 -6.28
CA GLN A 244 -2.11 -15.14 -6.45
C GLN A 244 -1.53 -14.09 -7.41
N SER A 245 -2.36 -13.44 -8.19
CA SER A 245 -1.97 -12.42 -9.17
C SER A 245 -1.60 -11.08 -8.51
N PRO A 246 -0.87 -10.20 -9.21
CA PRO A 246 -0.63 -8.83 -8.74
C PRO A 246 -1.90 -8.05 -8.39
N SER A 247 -3.01 -8.31 -9.11
CA SER A 247 -4.31 -7.70 -8.82
C SER A 247 -4.78 -8.04 -7.41
N GLY A 248 -5.00 -9.31 -7.12
CA GLY A 248 -5.48 -9.75 -5.81
C GLY A 248 -4.50 -9.46 -4.67
N LEU A 249 -3.18 -9.54 -4.95
CA LEU A 249 -2.17 -9.27 -3.95
C LEU A 249 -2.05 -7.78 -3.59
N TYR A 250 -2.15 -6.86 -4.57
CA TYR A 250 -1.83 -5.45 -4.37
C TYR A 250 -2.84 -4.48 -4.97
N THR A 251 -3.01 -4.47 -6.31
CA THR A 251 -3.60 -3.30 -6.99
C THR A 251 -5.05 -3.08 -6.67
N ASP A 252 -5.85 -4.12 -6.55
CA ASP A 252 -7.29 -4.01 -6.31
C ASP A 252 -7.63 -3.35 -4.96
N TRP A 253 -6.76 -3.51 -3.95
CA TRP A 253 -6.96 -2.84 -2.66
C TRP A 253 -6.83 -1.33 -2.75
N TYR A 254 -5.91 -0.84 -3.59
CA TYR A 254 -5.77 0.59 -3.88
C TYR A 254 -6.86 1.08 -4.81
N ASP A 255 -7.32 0.24 -5.75
CA ASP A 255 -8.42 0.57 -6.66
C ASP A 255 -9.75 0.68 -5.90
N TYR A 256 -10.03 -0.19 -4.92
CA TYR A 256 -11.17 -0.03 -4.00
C TYR A 256 -11.08 1.30 -3.23
N ALA A 257 -9.93 1.59 -2.61
CA ALA A 257 -9.74 2.85 -1.89
C ALA A 257 -9.95 4.07 -2.79
N SER A 258 -9.36 4.06 -3.99
CA SER A 258 -9.49 5.16 -4.97
C SER A 258 -10.93 5.34 -5.41
N ARG A 259 -11.60 4.26 -5.77
CA ARG A 259 -13.00 4.27 -6.22
C ARG A 259 -13.92 4.85 -5.15
N TRP A 260 -13.80 4.39 -3.91
CA TRP A 260 -14.65 4.87 -2.82
C TRP A 260 -14.35 6.31 -2.44
N MET A 261 -13.09 6.76 -2.53
CA MET A 261 -12.76 8.17 -2.38
C MET A 261 -13.42 9.05 -3.45
N PHE A 262 -13.52 8.58 -4.71
CA PHE A 262 -14.25 9.29 -5.76
C PHE A 262 -15.76 9.30 -5.49
N GLU A 263 -16.35 8.18 -5.08
CA GLU A 263 -17.77 8.05 -4.76
C GLU A 263 -18.15 8.98 -3.59
N ASP A 264 -17.33 9.02 -2.53
CA ASP A 264 -17.57 9.84 -1.32
C ASP A 264 -17.00 11.27 -1.44
N LYS A 265 -16.38 11.62 -2.57
CA LYS A 265 -15.69 12.90 -2.80
C LYS A 265 -14.58 13.24 -1.80
N THR A 266 -14.00 12.23 -1.16
CA THR A 266 -12.86 12.37 -0.24
C THR A 266 -11.58 12.78 -0.99
N ASP A 267 -11.49 12.48 -2.28
CA ASP A 267 -10.42 12.92 -3.18
C ASP A 267 -10.27 14.45 -3.24
N SER A 268 -11.37 15.20 -3.00
CA SER A 268 -11.35 16.66 -2.90
C SER A 268 -10.74 17.20 -1.59
N ASN A 269 -10.40 16.31 -0.64
CA ASN A 269 -9.68 16.61 0.59
C ASN A 269 -8.31 15.92 0.58
N PRO A 270 -7.26 16.55 0.03
CA PRO A 270 -5.95 15.95 -0.15
C PRO A 270 -5.34 15.29 1.10
N PRO A 271 -5.39 15.90 2.32
CA PRO A 271 -4.89 15.23 3.51
C PRO A 271 -5.62 13.93 3.86
N ARG A 272 -6.96 13.92 3.75
CA ARG A 272 -7.75 12.71 4.04
C ARG A 272 -7.52 11.60 3.04
N ALA A 273 -7.43 11.94 1.76
CA ALA A 273 -7.13 10.97 0.71
C ALA A 273 -5.72 10.38 0.86
N ALA A 274 -4.71 11.21 1.09
CA ALA A 274 -3.34 10.76 1.33
C ALA A 274 -3.24 9.88 2.59
N ARG A 275 -3.96 10.23 3.67
CA ARG A 275 -4.07 9.42 4.89
C ARG A 275 -4.65 8.03 4.63
N ALA A 276 -5.70 7.93 3.81
CA ALA A 276 -6.32 6.65 3.49
C ALA A 276 -5.32 5.70 2.81
N TYR A 277 -4.58 6.17 1.82
CA TYR A 277 -3.53 5.39 1.18
C TYR A 277 -2.38 5.03 2.12
N ALA A 278 -1.94 5.95 2.98
CA ALA A 278 -0.86 5.70 3.92
C ALA A 278 -1.25 4.64 4.96
N LEU A 279 -2.46 4.70 5.51
CA LEU A 279 -2.98 3.70 6.45
C LEU A 279 -3.08 2.31 5.79
N LEU A 280 -3.61 2.25 4.56
CA LEU A 280 -3.73 1.00 3.80
C LEU A 280 -2.36 0.35 3.53
N ALA A 281 -1.38 1.13 3.13
CA ALA A 281 -0.04 0.63 2.84
C ALA A 281 0.71 0.24 4.11
N ALA A 282 0.65 1.05 5.16
CA ALA A 282 1.36 0.79 6.40
C ALA A 282 0.80 -0.42 7.16
N VAL A 283 -0.53 -0.61 7.20
CA VAL A 283 -1.11 -1.80 7.82
C VAL A 283 -0.74 -3.08 7.06
N HIS A 284 -0.64 -3.01 5.72
CA HIS A 284 -0.16 -4.13 4.92
C HIS A 284 1.30 -4.49 5.27
N TYR A 285 2.17 -3.48 5.38
CA TYR A 285 3.58 -3.66 5.70
C TYR A 285 3.77 -4.31 7.07
N ASP A 286 3.14 -3.76 8.10
CA ASP A 286 3.26 -4.28 9.46
C ASP A 286 2.64 -5.68 9.60
N ALA A 287 1.48 -5.92 8.97
CA ALA A 287 0.86 -7.24 8.95
C ALA A 287 1.75 -8.29 8.26
N PHE A 288 2.49 -7.89 7.22
CA PHE A 288 3.40 -8.80 6.53
C PHE A 288 4.62 -9.13 7.39
N ILE A 289 5.19 -8.15 8.10
CA ILE A 289 6.26 -8.37 9.09
C ILE A 289 5.78 -9.33 10.18
N ALA A 290 4.64 -9.05 10.81
CA ALA A 290 4.08 -9.87 11.89
C ALA A 290 3.74 -11.30 11.43
N SER A 291 3.21 -11.46 10.22
CA SER A 291 2.92 -12.78 9.68
C SER A 291 4.19 -13.60 9.41
N ASN A 292 5.25 -12.98 8.89
CA ASN A 292 6.52 -13.64 8.68
C ASN A 292 7.24 -13.94 10.00
N ASP A 293 7.07 -13.12 11.03
CA ASP A 293 7.55 -13.44 12.36
C ASP A 293 6.96 -14.77 12.85
N GLY A 294 5.64 -14.93 12.83
CA GLY A 294 4.99 -16.19 13.20
C GLY A 294 5.48 -17.38 12.36
N LYS A 295 5.67 -17.17 11.04
CA LYS A 295 6.18 -18.22 10.16
C LYS A 295 7.56 -18.72 10.59
N TYR A 296 8.47 -17.82 10.85
CA TYR A 296 9.87 -18.15 11.15
C TYR A 296 10.13 -18.42 12.63
N ALA A 297 9.18 -18.07 13.51
CA ALA A 297 9.18 -18.58 14.88
C ALA A 297 8.87 -20.07 14.94
N TYR A 298 7.91 -20.54 14.13
CA TYR A 298 7.42 -21.92 14.21
C TYR A 298 7.96 -22.85 13.12
N TRP A 299 8.28 -22.34 11.93
CA TRP A 299 8.76 -23.12 10.78
C TRP A 299 7.81 -24.27 10.41
N TYR A 300 6.50 -24.05 10.47
CA TYR A 300 5.53 -25.13 10.35
C TYR A 300 5.37 -25.61 8.90
N LEU A 301 5.27 -26.95 8.73
CA LEU A 301 5.19 -27.59 7.41
C LEU A 301 3.87 -27.31 6.68
N ARG A 302 3.91 -27.43 5.37
CA ARG A 302 2.76 -27.26 4.47
C ARG A 302 1.93 -28.55 4.39
N PRO A 303 0.61 -28.49 3.99
CA PRO A 303 -0.23 -29.67 3.83
C PRO A 303 0.38 -30.77 2.96
N ASN A 304 0.94 -30.39 1.80
CA ASN A 304 1.58 -31.33 0.86
C ASN A 304 2.91 -31.89 1.36
N MET A 305 3.51 -31.32 2.40
CA MET A 305 4.71 -31.88 3.05
C MET A 305 4.30 -32.92 4.09
N LEU A 306 3.11 -32.78 4.70
CA LEU A 306 2.56 -33.74 5.64
C LEU A 306 1.92 -34.93 4.91
N ASP A 307 1.14 -34.67 3.88
CA ASP A 307 0.56 -35.69 2.98
C ASP A 307 0.97 -35.38 1.51
N PRO A 308 1.97 -36.08 0.97
CA PRO A 308 2.43 -35.90 -0.42
C PRO A 308 1.39 -36.21 -1.50
N SER A 309 0.25 -36.80 -1.15
CA SER A 309 -0.86 -37.05 -2.09
C SER A 309 -1.68 -35.78 -2.36
N ILE A 310 -1.50 -34.71 -1.57
CA ILE A 310 -2.14 -33.40 -1.83
C ILE A 310 -1.38 -32.72 -2.96
N THR A 311 -2.09 -32.48 -4.08
CA THR A 311 -1.55 -31.73 -5.22
C THR A 311 -2.03 -30.29 -5.17
N PRO A 312 -1.20 -29.30 -4.85
CA PRO A 312 -1.55 -27.89 -4.90
C PRO A 312 -1.87 -27.42 -6.33
N LEU A 313 -2.71 -26.38 -6.46
CA LEU A 313 -3.07 -25.80 -7.77
C LEU A 313 -1.90 -25.11 -8.48
N PHE A 314 -0.91 -24.64 -7.72
CA PHE A 314 0.29 -23.96 -8.22
C PHE A 314 1.46 -24.21 -7.28
N ALA A 315 2.65 -23.74 -7.67
CA ALA A 315 3.87 -23.88 -6.88
C ALA A 315 3.67 -23.34 -5.45
N VAL A 316 3.99 -24.17 -4.47
CA VAL A 316 3.90 -23.81 -3.05
C VAL A 316 4.94 -22.73 -2.73
N PRO A 317 4.55 -21.62 -2.10
CA PRO A 317 5.51 -20.58 -1.74
C PRO A 317 6.64 -21.12 -0.84
N ALA A 318 7.87 -20.67 -1.10
CA ALA A 318 9.07 -21.12 -0.40
C ALA A 318 9.19 -20.53 1.01
N HIS A 319 8.17 -20.72 1.84
CA HIS A 319 8.14 -20.30 3.26
C HIS A 319 7.17 -21.16 4.08
N PRO A 320 7.31 -21.19 5.43
CA PRO A 320 6.45 -21.97 6.32
C PRO A 320 4.96 -21.68 6.16
N SER A 321 4.12 -22.64 6.58
CA SER A 321 2.67 -22.58 6.44
C SER A 321 2.04 -21.55 7.37
N TYR A 322 2.23 -21.71 8.67
CA TYR A 322 1.53 -21.01 9.75
C TYR A 322 2.23 -19.71 10.20
N PRO A 323 1.47 -18.59 10.39
CA PRO A 323 0.10 -18.33 9.96
C PRO A 323 0.01 -18.06 8.44
N SER A 324 -1.21 -17.98 7.87
CA SER A 324 -1.42 -17.65 6.47
C SER A 324 -1.16 -16.17 6.17
N ASN A 325 -0.21 -15.86 5.27
CA ASN A 325 0.04 -14.47 4.85
C ASN A 325 -1.20 -13.84 4.22
N HIS A 326 -1.86 -14.52 3.28
CA HIS A 326 -3.06 -13.97 2.64
C HIS A 326 -4.16 -13.63 3.65
N SER A 327 -4.43 -14.51 4.61
CA SER A 327 -5.44 -14.25 5.64
C SER A 327 -5.05 -13.08 6.53
N THR A 328 -3.77 -12.96 6.90
CA THR A 328 -3.28 -11.85 7.74
C THR A 328 -3.39 -10.53 6.99
N LEU A 329 -2.83 -10.46 5.79
CA LEU A 329 -2.73 -9.23 5.01
C LEU A 329 -4.09 -8.73 4.53
N SER A 330 -4.93 -9.64 4.00
CA SER A 330 -6.25 -9.25 3.51
C SER A 330 -7.21 -8.86 4.63
N THR A 331 -7.13 -9.54 5.79
CA THR A 331 -7.90 -9.12 6.97
C THR A 331 -7.44 -7.75 7.46
N ALA A 332 -6.14 -7.51 7.59
CA ALA A 332 -5.64 -6.23 8.06
C ALA A 332 -6.07 -5.07 7.14
N ARG A 333 -5.93 -5.24 5.83
CA ARG A 333 -6.37 -4.24 4.84
C ARG A 333 -7.88 -4.04 4.84
N SER A 334 -8.66 -5.13 4.86
CA SER A 334 -10.13 -5.04 4.83
C SER A 334 -10.69 -4.36 6.09
N GLU A 335 -10.12 -4.58 7.26
CA GLU A 335 -10.57 -3.91 8.48
C GLU A 335 -10.25 -2.40 8.46
N VAL A 336 -9.06 -2.00 7.97
CA VAL A 336 -8.72 -0.59 7.81
C VAL A 336 -9.60 0.08 6.74
N LEU A 337 -9.84 -0.57 5.61
CA LEU A 337 -10.75 -0.05 4.58
C LEU A 337 -12.20 0.02 5.08
N ALA A 338 -12.66 -0.96 5.86
CA ALA A 338 -13.98 -0.94 6.48
C ALA A 338 -14.17 0.21 7.49
N TYR A 339 -13.10 0.57 8.20
CA TYR A 339 -13.08 1.75 9.07
C TYR A 339 -13.13 3.05 8.28
N LEU A 340 -12.32 3.17 7.21
CA LEU A 340 -12.26 4.37 6.37
C LEU A 340 -13.53 4.57 5.53
N PHE A 341 -14.15 3.48 5.08
CA PHE A 341 -15.30 3.46 4.18
C PHE A 341 -16.41 2.56 4.74
N PRO A 342 -17.11 2.99 5.80
CA PRO A 342 -18.05 2.14 6.52
C PRO A 342 -19.23 1.64 5.65
N ASN A 343 -19.62 2.38 4.63
CA ASN A 343 -20.66 1.97 3.68
C ASN A 343 -20.27 0.73 2.85
N HIS A 344 -18.99 0.44 2.75
CA HIS A 344 -18.44 -0.70 2.01
C HIS A 344 -17.88 -1.80 2.94
N ALA A 345 -18.09 -1.69 4.25
CA ALA A 345 -17.44 -2.55 5.25
C ALA A 345 -17.76 -4.05 5.07
N GLU A 346 -19.03 -4.40 4.81
CA GLU A 346 -19.42 -5.80 4.60
C GLU A 346 -18.78 -6.39 3.35
N PHE A 347 -18.81 -5.63 2.25
CA PHE A 347 -18.20 -6.03 1.00
C PHE A 347 -16.71 -6.31 1.15
N ILE A 348 -15.97 -5.35 1.71
CA ILE A 348 -14.50 -5.48 1.77
C ILE A 348 -14.05 -6.58 2.74
N ARG A 349 -14.79 -6.83 3.83
CA ARG A 349 -14.52 -7.97 4.71
C ARG A 349 -14.78 -9.31 4.02
N THR A 350 -15.81 -9.38 3.17
CA THR A 350 -16.08 -10.57 2.34
C THR A 350 -14.94 -10.81 1.36
N VAL A 351 -14.43 -9.76 0.70
CA VAL A 351 -13.25 -9.80 -0.17
C VAL A 351 -12.02 -10.29 0.60
N GLY A 352 -11.77 -9.74 1.80
CA GLY A 352 -10.65 -10.15 2.64
C GLY A 352 -10.72 -11.61 3.07
N LYS A 353 -11.92 -12.11 3.41
CA LYS A 353 -12.15 -13.52 3.74
C LYS A 353 -11.88 -14.43 2.53
N GLU A 354 -12.39 -14.08 1.36
CA GLU A 354 -12.20 -14.85 0.12
C GLU A 354 -10.71 -15.00 -0.21
N ALA A 355 -9.92 -13.94 -0.04
CA ALA A 355 -8.47 -13.99 -0.24
C ALA A 355 -7.79 -15.02 0.67
N GLY A 356 -8.18 -15.11 1.93
CA GLY A 356 -7.73 -16.13 2.87
C GLY A 356 -8.15 -17.54 2.46
N ASP A 357 -9.45 -17.75 2.24
CA ASP A 357 -10.04 -19.04 1.87
C ASP A 357 -9.43 -19.61 0.58
N SER A 358 -9.07 -18.72 -0.35
CA SER A 358 -8.45 -19.10 -1.61
C SER A 358 -7.18 -19.95 -1.45
N ARG A 359 -6.51 -19.86 -0.31
CA ARG A 359 -5.29 -20.63 0.00
C ARG A 359 -5.61 -22.07 0.41
N ILE A 360 -6.77 -22.28 1.05
CA ILE A 360 -7.30 -23.63 1.30
C ILE A 360 -7.70 -24.27 -0.03
N TRP A 361 -8.41 -23.54 -0.88
CA TRP A 361 -8.80 -23.99 -2.20
C TRP A 361 -7.62 -24.38 -3.06
N ALA A 362 -6.52 -23.64 -2.93
CA ALA A 362 -5.25 -23.95 -3.61
C ALA A 362 -4.52 -25.17 -3.04
N GLY A 363 -4.89 -25.66 -1.87
CA GLY A 363 -4.23 -26.82 -1.22
C GLY A 363 -2.89 -26.49 -0.56
N ILE A 364 -2.63 -25.23 -0.23
CA ILE A 364 -1.31 -24.77 0.29
C ILE A 364 -1.33 -24.32 1.75
N HIS A 365 -2.50 -24.27 2.39
CA HIS A 365 -2.68 -23.92 3.81
C HIS A 365 -3.72 -24.81 4.49
N TYR A 366 -3.57 -24.97 5.81
CA TYR A 366 -4.58 -25.54 6.69
C TYR A 366 -5.58 -24.46 7.13
N GLU A 367 -6.76 -24.87 7.60
CA GLU A 367 -7.75 -23.95 8.15
C GLU A 367 -7.23 -23.23 9.40
N MET A 368 -6.42 -23.89 10.22
CA MET A 368 -5.76 -23.26 11.38
C MET A 368 -4.82 -22.12 11.00
N ASP A 369 -4.15 -22.20 9.82
CA ASP A 369 -3.31 -21.11 9.32
C ASP A 369 -4.15 -19.88 9.02
N ASN A 370 -5.35 -20.10 8.42
CA ASN A 370 -6.28 -19.02 8.10
C ASN A 370 -6.85 -18.41 9.38
N ARG A 371 -7.31 -19.22 10.34
CA ARG A 371 -7.83 -18.71 11.61
C ARG A 371 -6.78 -17.87 12.36
N ALA A 372 -5.56 -18.35 12.44
CA ALA A 372 -4.45 -17.61 13.06
C ALA A 372 -4.12 -16.32 12.29
N GLY A 373 -4.12 -16.39 10.95
CA GLY A 373 -3.88 -15.23 10.09
C GLY A 373 -4.96 -14.17 10.24
N VAL A 374 -6.24 -14.55 10.27
CA VAL A 374 -7.36 -13.63 10.51
C VAL A 374 -7.26 -12.96 11.88
N ALA A 375 -6.96 -13.71 12.93
CA ALA A 375 -6.81 -13.15 14.27
C ALA A 375 -5.65 -12.14 14.33
N LEU A 376 -4.50 -12.49 13.76
CA LEU A 376 -3.33 -11.61 13.67
C LEU A 376 -3.66 -10.35 12.86
N GLY A 377 -4.28 -10.48 11.69
CA GLY A 377 -4.66 -9.35 10.85
C GLY A 377 -5.59 -8.37 11.54
N LYS A 378 -6.57 -8.88 12.32
CA LYS A 378 -7.46 -8.04 13.14
C LYS A 378 -6.73 -7.29 14.24
N SER A 379 -5.77 -7.95 14.94
CA SER A 379 -4.98 -7.29 15.99
C SER A 379 -4.13 -6.16 15.43
N VAL A 380 -3.44 -6.40 14.31
CA VAL A 380 -2.66 -5.37 13.62
C VAL A 380 -3.56 -4.22 13.16
N ALA A 381 -4.66 -4.51 12.47
CA ALA A 381 -5.61 -3.48 12.03
C ALA A 381 -6.18 -2.66 13.19
N GLY A 382 -6.50 -3.31 14.32
CA GLY A 382 -7.00 -2.65 15.53
C GLY A 382 -6.05 -1.56 16.01
N LYS A 383 -4.75 -1.81 16.06
CA LYS A 383 -3.74 -0.82 16.46
C LYS A 383 -3.70 0.38 15.49
N PHE A 384 -3.80 0.12 14.18
CA PHE A 384 -3.86 1.19 13.17
C PHE A 384 -5.14 2.01 13.28
N ILE A 385 -6.29 1.39 13.48
CA ILE A 385 -7.58 2.07 13.65
C ILE A 385 -7.58 2.91 14.93
N GLU A 386 -7.05 2.40 16.04
CA GLU A 386 -6.91 3.17 17.28
C GLU A 386 -6.00 4.40 17.11
N ARG A 387 -4.91 4.26 16.37
CA ARG A 387 -4.03 5.38 16.04
C ARG A 387 -4.75 6.38 15.14
N ALA A 388 -5.48 5.89 14.14
CA ALA A 388 -6.23 6.70 13.19
C ALA A 388 -7.32 7.55 13.86
N LYS A 389 -7.99 7.02 14.89
CA LYS A 389 -8.98 7.78 15.69
C LYS A 389 -8.37 8.91 16.53
N LYS A 390 -7.06 8.93 16.71
CA LYS A 390 -6.34 9.89 17.55
C LYS A 390 -5.44 10.84 16.76
N ASP A 391 -5.44 10.78 15.43
CA ASP A 391 -4.56 11.58 14.59
C ASP A 391 -5.11 12.96 14.21
N GLY A 392 -6.30 13.29 14.67
CA GLY A 392 -6.92 14.59 14.45
C GLY A 392 -7.61 14.78 13.10
N ALA A 393 -7.79 13.71 12.32
CA ALA A 393 -8.39 13.79 10.98
C ALA A 393 -9.92 13.56 10.97
N GLU A 394 -10.54 13.25 12.11
CA GLU A 394 -11.99 13.04 12.27
C GLU A 394 -12.76 14.34 12.49
#